data_f34ed468c9fed8cb5165c9d550db0f63
#
_entry.id   f34ed468c9fed8cb5165c9d550db0f63
#
_cell.length_a   1.000
_cell.length_b   1.000
_cell.length_c   1.000
_cell.angle_alpha   90.00
_cell.angle_beta   90.00
_cell.angle_gamma   90.00
#
_symmetry.space_group_name_H-M   'P 1'
#
loop_
_entity.id
_entity.type
_entity.pdbx_description
1 polymer ?
#
loop_
_entity_poly.entity_id
_entity_poly.type
_entity_poly.pdbx_seq_one_letter_code
_entity_poly.pdbx_strand_id
1 'polypeptide(L)' 'MEYVNKFKDNITELRMEKGLGQTELAKMLGVSKGVISLWENGLREPGMYSLILLAKFFGVSIDELVGID' A
#
# COMPACT_ATOMS: atom_id res chain seq x y z
N MET A 1 13.70 0.16 20.88
CA MET A 1 12.79 -0.71 20.11
C MET A 1 12.84 -0.35 18.64
N GLU A 2 13.04 -1.32 17.79
CA GLU A 2 13.08 -1.08 16.36
C GLU A 2 11.68 -1.20 15.77
N TYR A 3 11.36 -0.27 14.87
CA TYR A 3 10.13 -0.34 14.11
C TYR A 3 10.43 -1.01 12.77
N VAL A 4 9.67 -2.05 12.45
CA VAL A 4 9.79 -2.73 11.17
C VAL A 4 8.59 -2.39 10.32
N ASN A 5 8.83 -1.65 9.25
CA ASN A 5 7.76 -1.26 8.33
C ASN A 5 7.38 -2.44 7.44
N LYS A 6 6.16 -2.92 7.60
CA LYS A 6 5.64 -4.04 6.80
C LYS A 6 4.73 -3.57 5.67
N PHE A 7 4.74 -2.29 5.38
CA PHE A 7 3.85 -1.71 4.39
C PHE A 7 3.96 -2.41 3.03
N LYS A 8 5.18 -2.64 2.57
CA LYS A 8 5.40 -3.23 1.24
C LYS A 8 4.74 -4.62 1.11
N ASP A 9 4.84 -5.42 2.14
CA ASP A 9 4.25 -6.76 2.13
C ASP A 9 2.74 -6.68 2.28
N ASN A 10 2.25 -5.81 3.15
CA ASN A 10 0.83 -5.67 3.42
C ASN A 10 0.08 -5.16 2.19
N ILE A 11 0.60 -4.14 1.51
CA ILE A 11 -0.07 -3.61 0.32
C ILE A 11 -0.09 -4.64 -0.80
N THR A 12 0.99 -5.41 -0.95
CA THR A 12 1.05 -6.46 -1.95
C THR A 12 0.00 -7.53 -1.68
N GLU A 13 -0.09 -8.00 -0.43
CA GLU A 13 -1.09 -9.00 -0.05
C GLU A 13 -2.51 -8.51 -0.25
N LEU A 14 -2.81 -7.29 0.22
CA LEU A 14 -4.15 -6.71 0.09
C LEU A 14 -4.54 -6.58 -1.38
N ARG A 15 -3.61 -6.14 -2.23
CA ARG A 15 -3.86 -6.03 -3.66
C ARG A 15 -4.20 -7.39 -4.25
N MET A 16 -3.40 -8.40 -3.93
CA MET A 16 -3.59 -9.74 -4.47
C MET A 16 -4.89 -10.37 -3.97
N GLU A 17 -5.27 -10.11 -2.72
CA GLU A 17 -6.53 -10.59 -2.18
C GLU A 17 -7.74 -10.07 -2.95
N LYS A 18 -7.63 -8.84 -3.47
CA LYS A 18 -8.70 -8.26 -4.28
C LYS A 18 -8.61 -8.66 -5.76
N GLY A 19 -7.61 -9.45 -6.12
CA GLY A 19 -7.43 -9.88 -7.50
C GLY A 19 -7.01 -8.76 -8.44
N LEU A 20 -6.34 -7.73 -7.92
CA LEU A 20 -5.94 -6.57 -8.71
C LEU A 20 -4.49 -6.68 -9.17
N GLY A 21 -4.23 -6.23 -10.40
CA GLY A 21 -2.86 -6.00 -10.85
C GLY A 21 -2.37 -4.65 -10.36
N GLN A 22 -1.07 -4.41 -10.50
CA GLN A 22 -0.48 -3.13 -10.10
C GLN A 22 -1.06 -1.96 -10.90
N THR A 23 -1.28 -2.16 -12.20
CA THR A 23 -1.86 -1.12 -13.06
C THR A 23 -3.29 -0.77 -12.63
N GLU A 24 -4.07 -1.78 -12.28
CA GLU A 24 -5.44 -1.57 -11.83
C GLU A 24 -5.49 -0.79 -10.53
N LEU A 25 -4.66 -1.18 -9.56
CA LEU A 25 -4.59 -0.47 -8.28
C LEU A 25 -4.15 0.98 -8.49
N ALA A 26 -3.15 1.19 -9.35
CA ALA A 26 -2.66 2.53 -9.66
C ALA A 26 -3.77 3.43 -10.20
N LYS A 27 -4.57 2.89 -11.13
CA LYS A 27 -5.69 3.64 -11.69
C LYS A 27 -6.71 4.02 -10.62
N MET A 28 -7.02 3.11 -9.73
CA MET A 28 -8.00 3.36 -8.67
C MET A 28 -7.54 4.40 -7.67
N LEU A 29 -6.24 4.50 -7.44
CA LEU A 29 -5.67 5.47 -6.50
C LEU A 29 -5.25 6.77 -7.18
N GLY A 30 -5.27 6.83 -8.51
CA GLY A 30 -4.83 8.01 -9.23
C GLY A 30 -3.33 8.23 -9.22
N VAL A 31 -2.56 7.15 -9.14
CA VAL A 31 -1.09 7.20 -9.19
C VAL A 31 -0.58 6.36 -10.35
N SER A 32 0.73 6.40 -10.61
CA SER A 32 1.31 5.60 -11.67
C SER A 32 1.60 4.17 -11.20
N LYS A 33 1.65 3.24 -12.14
CA LYS A 33 2.06 1.86 -11.86
C LYS A 33 3.45 1.83 -11.23
N GLY A 34 4.35 2.70 -11.70
CA GLY A 34 5.70 2.78 -11.17
C GLY A 34 5.72 3.08 -9.69
N VAL A 35 4.83 3.95 -9.22
CA VAL A 35 4.72 4.28 -7.80
C VAL A 35 4.30 3.05 -7.00
N ILE A 36 3.30 2.30 -7.49
CA ILE A 36 2.87 1.07 -6.82
C ILE A 36 4.04 0.08 -6.72
N SER A 37 4.78 -0.07 -7.81
CA SER A 37 5.94 -0.97 -7.83
C SER A 37 7.01 -0.56 -6.82
N LEU A 38 7.30 0.74 -6.72
CA LEU A 38 8.26 1.25 -5.75
C LEU A 38 7.82 0.97 -4.32
N TRP A 39 6.53 1.15 -4.03
CA TRP A 39 5.97 0.85 -2.71
C TRP A 39 6.11 -0.64 -2.38
N GLU A 40 5.76 -1.50 -3.33
CA GLU A 40 5.76 -2.95 -3.10
C GLU A 40 7.17 -3.54 -3.01
N ASN A 41 8.14 -2.84 -3.55
CA ASN A 41 9.55 -3.26 -3.45
C ASN A 41 10.28 -2.60 -2.28
N GLY A 42 9.58 -1.77 -1.51
CA GLY A 42 10.18 -1.12 -0.35
C GLY A 42 11.17 -0.02 -0.69
N LEU A 43 11.13 0.48 -1.94
CA LEU A 43 12.04 1.52 -2.42
C LEU A 43 11.51 2.92 -2.22
N ARG A 44 10.24 3.05 -1.86
CA ARG A 44 9.61 4.34 -1.63
C ARG A 44 8.48 4.17 -0.64
N GLU A 45 8.32 5.15 0.24
CA GLU A 45 7.21 5.17 1.20
C GLU A 45 6.10 6.06 0.66
N PRO A 46 4.84 5.71 0.91
CA PRO A 46 3.73 6.56 0.50
C PRO A 46 3.65 7.79 1.40
N GLY A 47 3.21 8.90 0.83
CA GLY A 47 2.86 10.06 1.64
C GLY A 47 1.57 9.81 2.42
N MET A 48 1.24 10.73 3.32
CA MET A 48 0.06 10.58 4.16
C MET A 48 -1.24 10.48 3.36
N TYR A 49 -1.37 11.28 2.31
CA TYR A 49 -2.57 11.24 1.48
C TYR A 49 -2.77 9.86 0.85
N SER A 50 -1.69 9.29 0.33
CA SER A 50 -1.74 7.95 -0.26
C SER A 50 -2.06 6.88 0.77
N LEU A 51 -1.52 7.00 1.98
CA LEU A 51 -1.84 6.07 3.06
C LEU A 51 -3.33 6.08 3.41
N ILE A 52 -3.91 7.28 3.48
CA ILE A 52 -5.33 7.43 3.78
C ILE A 52 -6.18 6.80 2.67
N LEU A 53 -5.83 7.06 1.42
CA LEU A 53 -6.54 6.48 0.29
C LEU A 53 -6.46 4.95 0.29
N LEU A 54 -5.26 4.41 0.54
CA LEU A 54 -5.06 2.96 0.59
C LEU A 54 -5.86 2.32 1.72
N ALA A 55 -5.84 2.93 2.90
CA ALA A 55 -6.59 2.43 4.03
C ALA A 55 -8.08 2.38 3.73
N LYS A 56 -8.62 3.45 3.15
CA LYS A 56 -10.03 3.51 2.77
C LYS A 56 -10.36 2.51 1.68
N PHE A 57 -9.51 2.41 0.67
CA PHE A 57 -9.75 1.50 -0.44
C PHE A 57 -9.78 0.04 0.01
N PHE A 58 -8.84 -0.35 0.86
CA PHE A 58 -8.76 -1.73 1.33
C PHE A 58 -9.63 -2.00 2.56
N GLY A 59 -10.20 -0.96 3.17
CA GLY A 59 -11.04 -1.13 4.36
C GLY A 59 -10.26 -1.55 5.59
N VAL A 60 -9.04 -1.08 5.73
CA VAL A 60 -8.18 -1.38 6.87
C VAL A 60 -7.74 -0.08 7.54
N SER A 61 -7.22 -0.17 8.76
CA SER A 61 -6.66 0.99 9.43
C SER A 61 -5.26 1.28 8.88
N ILE A 62 -4.78 2.51 9.10
CA ILE A 62 -3.41 2.85 8.73
C ILE A 62 -2.44 1.99 9.55
N ASP A 63 -2.75 1.74 10.82
CA ASP A 63 -1.93 0.88 11.67
C ASP A 63 -1.76 -0.51 11.07
N GLU A 64 -2.86 -1.10 10.60
CA GLU A 64 -2.81 -2.40 9.92
C GLU A 64 -1.98 -2.33 8.64
N LEU A 65 -2.15 -1.24 7.90
CA LEU A 65 -1.47 -1.07 6.62
C LEU A 65 0.04 -1.02 6.80
N VAL A 66 0.53 -0.33 7.84
CA VAL A 66 1.97 -0.21 8.10
C VAL A 66 2.50 -1.28 9.05
N GLY A 67 1.63 -2.03 9.69
CA GLY A 67 2.02 -3.19 10.49
C GLY A 67 2.55 -2.88 11.87
N ILE A 68 2.00 -1.88 12.54
CA ILE A 68 2.46 -1.48 13.88
C ILE A 68 1.48 -1.81 15.01
N ASP A 69 0.38 -2.45 14.70
CA ASP A 69 -0.59 -2.83 15.73
C ASP A 69 -0.29 -4.17 16.38
#